data_def71e763f978c6f7c02c78956aab201
#
_entry.id   def71e763f978c6f7c02c78956aab201
#
_cell.length_a   1.000
_cell.length_b   1.000
_cell.length_c   1.000
_cell.angle_alpha   90.00
_cell.angle_beta   90.00
_cell.angle_gamma   90.00
#
_symmetry.space_group_name_H-M   'P 1'
#
loop_
_entity.id
_entity.type
_entity.pdbx_description
1 polymer ?
#
loop_
_entity_poly.entity_id
_entity_poly.type
_entity_poly.pdbx_seq_one_letter_code
_entity_poly.pdbx_strand_id
1 'polypeptide(L)'
;MKSISMKSLITLLATGLFSAWAWAAQPVNVNSASAEELSESLKGVGMSKAEAIVSYRNENGEFKHVDELVNVKGIGIRTVDINREYILLDNSKLAASK
;
A
#
# COMPACT_ATOMS: atom_id res chain seq x y z
N MET A 1 -9.85 41.99 19.55
CA MET A 1 -8.46 41.69 19.39
C MET A 1 -8.05 40.39 20.03
N LYS A 2 -8.50 40.18 21.20
CA LYS A 2 -8.17 38.94 21.87
C LYS A 2 -8.76 37.75 21.16
N SER A 3 -9.91 37.93 20.57
CA SER A 3 -10.59 36.82 19.92
C SER A 3 -9.79 36.28 18.76
N ILE A 4 -8.95 37.07 18.20
CA ILE A 4 -8.16 36.62 17.07
C ILE A 4 -7.28 35.46 17.43
N SER A 5 -6.68 35.51 18.60
CA SER A 5 -5.79 34.45 19.02
C SER A 5 -6.50 33.10 19.09
N MET A 6 -7.71 33.15 19.54
CA MET A 6 -8.43 31.90 19.73
C MET A 6 -8.68 31.17 18.42
N LYS A 7 -8.90 31.92 17.40
CA LYS A 7 -9.13 31.31 16.11
C LYS A 7 -7.92 30.53 15.64
N SER A 8 -6.76 31.07 15.89
CA SER A 8 -5.55 30.41 15.48
C SER A 8 -5.42 29.05 16.13
N LEU A 9 -5.80 28.97 17.38
CA LEU A 9 -5.68 27.72 18.10
C LEU A 9 -6.52 26.64 17.49
N ILE A 10 -7.72 27.01 17.11
CA ILE A 10 -8.62 26.04 16.52
C ILE A 10 -8.06 25.47 15.24
N THR A 11 -7.44 26.31 14.47
CA THR A 11 -6.87 25.87 13.21
C THR A 11 -5.82 24.78 13.43
N LEU A 12 -5.03 24.93 14.44
CA LEU A 12 -3.98 23.98 14.72
C LEU A 12 -4.53 22.62 15.02
N LEU A 13 -5.60 22.57 15.76
CA LEU A 13 -6.20 21.30 16.11
C LEU A 13 -6.66 20.55 14.89
N ALA A 14 -7.25 21.23 13.96
CA ALA A 14 -7.73 20.58 12.76
C ALA A 14 -6.59 19.92 12.01
N THR A 15 -5.47 20.58 11.97
CA THR A 15 -4.33 20.03 11.26
C THR A 15 -3.88 18.70 11.86
N GLY A 16 -3.90 18.64 13.17
CA GLY A 16 -3.44 17.42 13.81
C GLY A 16 -4.27 16.21 13.47
N LEU A 17 -5.54 16.39 13.24
CA LEU A 17 -6.40 15.26 12.94
C LEU A 17 -6.06 14.61 11.62
N PHE A 18 -5.68 15.38 10.66
CA PHE A 18 -5.36 14.83 9.36
C PHE A 18 -4.19 13.88 9.40
N SER A 19 -3.24 14.15 10.24
CA SER A 19 -2.06 13.31 10.31
C SER A 19 -2.42 11.87 10.60
N ALA A 20 -3.40 11.66 11.43
CA ALA A 20 -3.75 10.30 11.82
C ALA A 20 -4.23 9.46 10.66
N TRP A 21 -4.79 10.08 9.67
CA TRP A 21 -5.35 9.34 8.54
C TRP A 21 -4.29 8.78 7.62
N ALA A 22 -3.14 9.39 7.63
CA ALA A 22 -2.08 8.96 6.73
C ALA A 22 -1.61 7.54 7.01
N TRP A 23 -1.94 7.00 8.17
CA TRP A 23 -1.50 5.67 8.54
C TRP A 23 -2.45 4.57 8.13
N ALA A 24 -3.56 4.90 7.54
CA ALA A 24 -4.51 3.86 7.14
C ALA A 24 -3.91 3.02 6.03
N ALA A 25 -4.10 1.72 6.11
CA ALA A 25 -3.64 0.82 5.07
C ALA A 25 -4.45 1.05 3.80
N GLN A 26 -3.82 0.87 2.67
CA GLN A 26 -4.48 1.10 1.40
C GLN A 26 -4.24 -0.03 0.44
N PRO A 27 -5.24 -0.36 -0.39
CA PRO A 27 -5.04 -1.38 -1.39
C PRO A 27 -3.96 -0.98 -2.38
N VAL A 28 -3.25 -1.96 -2.88
CA VAL A 28 -2.18 -1.71 -3.83
C VAL A 28 -2.16 -2.83 -4.86
N ASN A 29 -1.97 -2.46 -6.11
CA ASN A 29 -1.92 -3.43 -7.19
C ASN A 29 -0.48 -3.90 -7.36
N VAL A 30 -0.22 -5.15 -6.99
CA VAL A 30 1.15 -5.66 -7.01
C VAL A 30 1.69 -5.82 -8.43
N ASN A 31 0.82 -5.79 -9.41
CA ASN A 31 1.27 -5.93 -10.80
C ASN A 31 1.67 -4.60 -11.43
N SER A 32 1.33 -3.49 -10.82
CA SER A 32 1.63 -2.20 -11.43
C SER A 32 2.25 -1.19 -10.47
N ALA A 33 2.19 -1.43 -9.17
CA ALA A 33 2.68 -0.46 -8.20
C ALA A 33 4.20 -0.37 -8.24
N SER A 34 4.71 0.78 -7.87
CA SER A 34 6.15 0.96 -7.73
C SER A 34 6.62 0.31 -6.44
N ALA A 35 7.93 0.14 -6.31
CA ALA A 35 8.48 -0.42 -5.09
C ALA A 35 8.15 0.46 -3.89
N GLU A 36 8.17 1.77 -4.08
CA GLU A 36 7.81 2.68 -3.00
C GLU A 36 6.38 2.46 -2.55
N GLU A 37 5.47 2.35 -3.50
CA GLU A 37 4.07 2.15 -3.15
C GLU A 37 3.87 0.83 -2.43
N LEU A 38 4.55 -0.20 -2.89
CA LEU A 38 4.41 -1.51 -2.26
C LEU A 38 4.93 -1.48 -0.83
N SER A 39 6.06 -0.83 -0.61
CA SER A 39 6.62 -0.79 0.73
C SER A 39 5.77 0.02 1.68
N GLU A 40 5.07 1.02 1.17
CA GLU A 40 4.22 1.84 2.01
C GLU A 40 2.88 1.20 2.30
N SER A 41 2.39 0.40 1.38
CA SER A 41 1.05 -0.16 1.50
C SER A 41 1.01 -1.52 2.18
N LEU A 42 2.04 -2.32 2.02
CA LEU A 42 2.01 -3.68 2.52
C LEU A 42 2.79 -3.81 3.82
N LYS A 43 2.16 -4.42 4.80
CA LYS A 43 2.79 -4.60 6.09
C LYS A 43 3.91 -5.64 5.99
N GLY A 44 5.03 -5.33 6.61
CA GLY A 44 6.15 -6.26 6.60
C GLY A 44 6.92 -6.29 5.30
N VAL A 45 6.60 -5.41 4.38
CA VAL A 45 7.29 -5.35 3.09
C VAL A 45 8.06 -4.05 3.02
N GLY A 46 9.34 -4.11 3.36
CA GLY A 46 10.19 -2.94 3.21
C GLY A 46 10.65 -2.79 1.78
N MET A 47 11.50 -1.80 1.55
CA MET A 47 11.95 -1.52 0.18
C MET A 47 12.62 -2.71 -0.49
N SER A 48 13.43 -3.45 0.26
CA SER A 48 14.11 -4.58 -0.32
C SER A 48 13.15 -5.63 -0.86
N LYS A 49 12.13 -5.96 -0.08
CA LYS A 49 11.14 -6.92 -0.52
C LYS A 49 10.25 -6.34 -1.60
N ALA A 50 9.98 -5.05 -1.53
CA ALA A 50 9.19 -4.41 -2.56
C ALA A 50 9.91 -4.46 -3.90
N GLU A 51 11.21 -4.23 -3.89
CA GLU A 51 11.98 -4.32 -5.11
C GLU A 51 12.01 -5.74 -5.65
N ALA A 52 12.02 -6.72 -4.74
CA ALA A 52 11.99 -8.11 -5.17
C ALA A 52 10.67 -8.43 -5.85
N ILE A 53 9.57 -7.86 -5.38
CA ILE A 53 8.29 -8.07 -6.03
C ILE A 53 8.31 -7.49 -7.44
N VAL A 54 8.84 -6.29 -7.59
CA VAL A 54 8.91 -5.66 -8.90
C VAL A 54 9.77 -6.49 -9.84
N SER A 55 10.92 -6.94 -9.36
CA SER A 55 11.80 -7.77 -10.19
C SER A 55 11.14 -9.06 -10.60
N TYR A 56 10.44 -9.68 -9.66
CA TYR A 56 9.80 -10.96 -9.96
C TYR A 56 8.76 -10.80 -11.05
N ARG A 57 7.92 -9.78 -10.96
CA ARG A 57 6.89 -9.63 -11.97
C ARG A 57 7.47 -9.24 -13.33
N ASN A 58 8.58 -8.52 -13.32
CA ASN A 58 9.24 -8.16 -14.57
C ASN A 58 9.83 -9.38 -15.27
N GLU A 59 10.28 -10.34 -14.49
CA GLU A 59 10.93 -11.52 -15.07
C GLU A 59 9.95 -12.64 -15.35
N ASN A 60 8.88 -12.73 -14.56
CA ASN A 60 7.99 -13.87 -14.65
C ASN A 60 6.57 -13.53 -15.11
N GLY A 61 6.30 -12.25 -15.33
CA GLY A 61 4.97 -11.85 -15.71
C GLY A 61 4.12 -11.50 -14.52
N GLU A 62 2.92 -11.07 -14.80
CA GLU A 62 2.01 -10.63 -13.76
C GLU A 62 1.64 -11.75 -12.81
N PHE A 63 1.43 -11.36 -11.56
CA PHE A 63 0.87 -12.29 -10.59
C PHE A 63 -0.59 -12.56 -10.96
N LYS A 64 -0.97 -13.80 -10.96
CA LYS A 64 -2.35 -14.19 -11.29
C LYS A 64 -3.14 -14.54 -10.05
N HIS A 65 -2.44 -14.81 -8.96
CA HIS A 65 -3.05 -15.10 -7.68
C HIS A 65 -2.23 -14.44 -6.60
N VAL A 66 -2.91 -14.02 -5.55
CA VAL A 66 -2.22 -13.39 -4.44
C VAL A 66 -1.18 -14.31 -3.84
N ASP A 67 -1.47 -15.62 -3.79
CA ASP A 67 -0.56 -16.57 -3.20
C ASP A 67 0.75 -16.72 -3.96
N GLU A 68 0.79 -16.28 -5.20
CA GLU A 68 2.04 -16.36 -5.96
C GLU A 68 3.12 -15.45 -5.38
N LEU A 69 2.73 -14.51 -4.56
CA LEU A 69 3.71 -13.65 -3.94
C LEU A 69 4.70 -14.40 -3.07
N VAL A 70 4.35 -15.60 -2.61
CA VAL A 70 5.30 -16.38 -1.82
C VAL A 70 6.49 -16.83 -2.65
N ASN A 71 6.38 -16.77 -3.98
CA ASN A 71 7.51 -17.11 -4.84
C ASN A 71 8.56 -16.01 -4.87
N VAL A 72 8.21 -14.85 -4.37
CA VAL A 72 9.15 -13.74 -4.32
C VAL A 72 10.07 -13.93 -3.13
N LYS A 73 11.36 -13.76 -3.37
CA LYS A 73 12.34 -13.94 -2.32
C LYS A 73 12.05 -12.99 -1.15
N GLY A 74 11.96 -13.54 0.03
CA GLY A 74 11.71 -12.75 1.23
C GLY A 74 10.26 -12.62 1.59
N ILE A 75 9.34 -13.08 0.75
CA ILE A 75 7.91 -13.00 1.03
C ILE A 75 7.42 -14.37 1.43
N GLY A 76 6.98 -14.49 2.67
CA GLY A 76 6.43 -15.75 3.14
C GLY A 76 4.92 -15.72 3.19
N ILE A 77 4.34 -16.86 3.48
CA ILE A 77 2.89 -16.98 3.51
C ILE A 77 2.26 -16.07 4.57
N ARG A 78 2.96 -15.88 5.68
CA ARG A 78 2.44 -15.00 6.72
C ARG A 78 2.32 -13.56 6.21
N THR A 79 3.32 -13.10 5.48
CA THR A 79 3.27 -11.76 4.94
C THR A 79 2.12 -11.62 3.96
N VAL A 80 1.88 -12.66 3.16
CA VAL A 80 0.76 -12.62 2.24
C VAL A 80 -0.56 -12.58 3.01
N ASP A 81 -0.68 -13.41 4.02
CA ASP A 81 -1.94 -13.50 4.76
C ASP A 81 -2.32 -12.19 5.43
N ILE A 82 -1.37 -11.53 6.05
CA ILE A 82 -1.71 -10.29 6.76
C ILE A 82 -2.02 -9.14 5.81
N ASN A 83 -1.67 -9.30 4.54
CA ASN A 83 -1.90 -8.26 3.55
C ASN A 83 -2.96 -8.63 2.53
N ARG A 84 -3.54 -9.81 2.65
CA ARG A 84 -4.39 -10.34 1.60
C ARG A 84 -5.50 -9.37 1.18
N GLU A 85 -6.08 -8.67 2.14
CA GLU A 85 -7.16 -7.76 1.84
C GLU A 85 -6.71 -6.51 1.10
N TYR A 86 -5.41 -6.23 1.15
CA TYR A 86 -4.91 -5.01 0.52
C TYR A 86 -4.23 -5.27 -0.80
N ILE A 87 -4.12 -6.52 -1.20
CA ILE A 87 -3.43 -6.87 -2.42
C ILE A 87 -4.42 -6.99 -3.56
N LEU A 88 -4.21 -6.16 -4.57
CA LEU A 88 -5.04 -6.19 -5.76
C LEU A 88 -4.21 -6.69 -6.91
N LEU A 89 -4.88 -7.42 -7.81
CA LEU A 89 -4.22 -7.93 -9.02
C LEU A 89 -4.88 -7.27 -10.17
N ASP A 90 -4.42 -6.62 -11.02
CA ASP A 90 -5.01 -6.18 -12.26
C ASP A 90 -6.46 -5.75 -12.15
N ASN A 91 -6.73 -4.86 -11.23
CA ASN A 91 -8.09 -4.40 -11.02
C ASN A 91 -8.75 -3.78 -12.20
N SER A 92 -7.98 -3.08 -12.99
CA SER A 92 -8.58 -2.41 -14.12
C SER A 92 -9.25 -3.40 -15.06
N LYS A 93 -8.67 -4.57 -15.16
CA LYS A 93 -9.29 -5.59 -16.01
C LYS A 93 -10.57 -6.08 -15.42
N LEU A 94 -10.61 -6.26 -14.12
CA LEU A 94 -11.82 -6.70 -13.48
C LEU A 94 -12.92 -5.68 -13.67
N ALA A 95 -12.60 -4.44 -13.52
CA ALA A 95 -13.58 -3.39 -13.70
C ALA A 95 -14.06 -3.39 -15.14
N ALA A 96 -13.18 -3.61 -16.06
CA ALA A 96 -13.54 -3.56 -17.46
C ALA A 96 -14.43 -4.73 -17.86
N SER A 97 -14.30 -5.83 -17.19
CA SER A 97 -15.07 -6.99 -17.56
C SER A 97 -16.52 -6.94 -17.09
N LYS A 98 -16.89 -5.91 -16.38
CA LYS A 98 -18.27 -5.79 -15.93
C LYS A 98 -19.25 -5.51 -17.04
#